data_53f64a8623a82465e5bfb7bd7e272db3
#
_entry.id   53f64a8623a82465e5bfb7bd7e272db3
#
_cell.length_a   1.000
_cell.length_b   1.000
_cell.length_c   1.000
_cell.angle_alpha   90.00
_cell.angle_beta   90.00
_cell.angle_gamma   90.00
#
_symmetry.space_group_name_H-M   'P 1'
#
loop_
_entity.id
_entity.type
_entity.pdbx_description
1 polymer ?
#
loop_
_entity_poly.entity_id
_entity_poly.type
_entity_poly.pdbx_seq_one_letter_code
_entity_poly.pdbx_strand_id
1 'polypeptide(L)'
;MTAEERLQPTELFPEMATLDCGTCNFGDDVFTNDMPTMRAFGKRMMENHIKPEYECFEIGHLDTVVNMANKGEVPGAPMQFNFVLGVSGCTPATVGNLDYLVKQIPAGSTWTVTGVGRAACPWWPRATVDGRAMV
;
A
#
# COMPACT_ATOMS: atom_id res chain seq x y z
N MET A 1 19.11 3.58 3.04
CA MET A 1 18.89 2.90 1.75
C MET A 1 18.36 3.92 0.77
N THR A 2 19.02 4.14 -0.35
CA THR A 2 18.63 5.07 -1.39
C THR A 2 17.46 4.53 -2.21
N ALA A 3 16.77 5.38 -2.98
CA ALA A 3 15.72 4.94 -3.90
C ALA A 3 16.26 3.94 -4.95
N GLU A 4 17.50 4.15 -5.40
CA GLU A 4 18.15 3.29 -6.38
C GLU A 4 18.44 1.89 -5.83
N GLU A 5 18.95 1.80 -4.60
CA GLU A 5 19.15 0.51 -3.90
C GLU A 5 17.83 -0.24 -3.71
N ARG A 6 16.74 0.47 -3.42
CA ARG A 6 15.40 -0.11 -3.25
C ARG A 6 14.77 -0.60 -4.56
N LEU A 7 15.23 -0.08 -5.71
CA LEU A 7 14.78 -0.52 -7.04
C LEU A 7 15.45 -1.80 -7.53
N GLN A 8 16.58 -2.22 -6.95
CA GLN A 8 17.33 -3.41 -7.39
C GLN A 8 16.47 -4.68 -7.53
N PRO A 9 15.53 -5.01 -6.60
CA PRO A 9 14.69 -6.19 -6.78
C PRO A 9 13.85 -6.21 -8.05
N THR A 10 13.55 -5.05 -8.63
CA THR A 10 12.78 -4.96 -9.88
C THR A 10 13.56 -5.45 -11.10
N GLU A 11 14.88 -5.56 -11.01
CA GLU A 11 15.74 -6.09 -12.07
C GLU A 11 15.64 -7.62 -12.20
N LEU A 12 15.05 -8.28 -11.20
CA LEU A 12 14.75 -9.71 -11.26
C LEU A 12 13.41 -10.01 -11.96
N PHE A 13 12.71 -8.98 -12.43
CA PHE A 13 11.42 -9.08 -13.12
C PHE A 13 10.40 -9.93 -12.36
N PRO A 14 10.14 -9.66 -11.07
CA PRO A 14 9.13 -10.41 -10.34
C PRO A 14 7.73 -10.10 -10.92
N GLU A 15 6.79 -11.01 -10.76
CA GLU A 15 5.40 -10.79 -11.18
C GLU A 15 4.74 -9.65 -10.38
N MET A 16 5.13 -9.51 -9.12
CA MET A 16 4.60 -8.49 -8.19
C MET A 16 5.72 -7.95 -7.29
N ALA A 17 5.65 -6.67 -6.95
CA ALA A 17 6.52 -6.05 -5.97
C ALA A 17 5.78 -4.94 -5.21
N THR A 18 6.19 -4.69 -3.97
CA THR A 18 5.62 -3.65 -3.12
C THR A 18 5.97 -2.24 -3.64
N LEU A 19 4.99 -1.34 -3.61
CA LEU A 19 5.17 0.09 -3.77
C LEU A 19 4.56 0.80 -2.55
N ASP A 20 5.42 1.38 -1.72
CA ASP A 20 4.99 2.14 -0.53
C ASP A 20 4.42 3.51 -0.95
N CYS A 21 3.18 3.80 -0.54
CA CYS A 21 2.37 4.87 -1.11
C CYS A 21 2.53 6.24 -0.43
N GLY A 22 3.59 6.43 0.34
CA GLY A 22 3.89 7.73 0.96
C GLY A 22 4.83 7.67 2.15
N THR A 23 5.35 8.83 2.51
CA THR A 23 6.19 9.00 3.68
C THR A 23 5.36 8.97 4.95
N CYS A 24 5.81 8.26 5.96
CA CYS A 24 5.16 8.22 7.27
C CYS A 24 6.19 8.08 8.40
N ASN A 25 5.74 8.33 9.63
CA ASN A 25 6.52 7.94 10.80
C ASN A 25 6.51 6.42 10.93
N PHE A 26 7.62 5.84 11.32
CA PHE A 26 7.75 4.41 11.55
C PHE A 26 8.42 4.18 12.91
N GLY A 27 7.63 4.28 13.96
CA GLY A 27 8.14 4.40 15.33
C GLY A 27 8.91 5.72 15.50
N ASP A 28 10.17 5.63 15.90
CA ASP A 28 11.05 6.80 16.12
C ASP A 28 11.76 7.27 14.83
N ASP A 29 11.59 6.55 13.73
CA ASP A 29 12.18 6.86 12.43
C ASP A 29 11.16 7.41 11.42
N VAL A 30 11.66 7.95 10.31
CA VAL A 30 10.84 8.37 9.17
C VAL A 30 11.06 7.39 8.01
N PHE A 31 9.97 6.75 7.59
CA PHE A 31 9.97 5.93 6.38
C PHE A 31 9.67 6.79 5.17
N THR A 32 10.71 7.15 4.43
CA THR A 32 10.61 8.12 3.32
C THR A 32 10.20 7.46 2.02
N ASN A 33 9.04 7.87 1.51
CA ASN A 33 8.49 7.51 0.21
C ASN A 33 7.84 8.74 -0.41
N ASP A 34 8.66 9.69 -0.81
CA ASP A 34 8.17 10.92 -1.42
C ASP A 34 7.62 10.67 -2.83
N MET A 35 6.83 11.61 -3.34
CA MET A 35 6.19 11.46 -4.65
C MET A 35 7.18 11.28 -5.81
N PRO A 36 8.35 11.94 -5.86
CA PRO A 36 9.38 11.64 -6.86
C PRO A 36 9.86 10.19 -6.82
N THR A 37 10.11 9.64 -5.62
CA THR A 37 10.50 8.25 -5.42
C THR A 37 9.39 7.30 -5.88
N MET A 38 8.15 7.56 -5.51
CA MET A 38 7.00 6.77 -5.96
C MET A 38 6.85 6.76 -7.49
N ARG A 39 7.07 7.91 -8.16
CA ARG A 39 7.06 7.99 -9.63
C ARG A 39 8.17 7.15 -10.26
N ALA A 40 9.37 7.21 -9.70
CA ALA A 40 10.51 6.42 -10.18
C ALA A 40 10.22 4.92 -10.07
N PHE A 41 9.62 4.47 -8.96
CA PHE A 41 9.23 3.08 -8.75
C PHE A 41 8.08 2.68 -9.69
N GLY A 42 7.04 3.49 -9.79
CA GLY A 42 5.92 3.24 -10.70
C GLY A 42 6.37 3.13 -12.15
N LYS A 43 7.25 4.03 -12.60
CA LYS A 43 7.84 3.98 -13.93
C LYS A 43 8.60 2.68 -14.18
N ARG A 44 9.48 2.29 -13.26
CA ARG A 44 10.26 1.04 -13.37
C ARG A 44 9.35 -0.20 -13.40
N MET A 45 8.30 -0.21 -12.57
CA MET A 45 7.32 -1.31 -12.55
C MET A 45 6.54 -1.40 -13.87
N MET A 46 6.16 -0.27 -14.47
CA MET A 46 5.53 -0.25 -15.80
C MET A 46 6.48 -0.77 -16.90
N GLU A 47 7.73 -0.32 -16.91
CA GLU A 47 8.74 -0.75 -17.86
C GLU A 47 9.03 -2.26 -17.79
N ASN A 48 9.05 -2.82 -16.60
CA ASN A 48 9.36 -4.23 -16.34
C ASN A 48 8.11 -5.13 -16.25
N HIS A 49 6.91 -4.60 -16.50
CA HIS A 49 5.63 -5.32 -16.39
C HIS A 49 5.38 -5.95 -15.01
N ILE A 50 5.83 -5.28 -13.95
CA ILE A 50 5.67 -5.72 -12.57
C ILE A 50 4.36 -5.17 -12.03
N LYS A 51 3.51 -6.02 -11.45
CA LYS A 51 2.30 -5.59 -10.76
C LYS A 51 2.65 -5.03 -9.39
N PRO A 52 2.30 -3.77 -9.05
CA PRO A 52 2.52 -3.26 -7.71
C PRO A 52 1.49 -3.83 -6.72
N GLU A 53 1.96 -4.14 -5.51
CA GLU A 53 1.16 -4.16 -4.30
C GLU A 53 1.33 -2.80 -3.62
N TYR A 54 0.26 -2.00 -3.60
CA TYR A 54 0.27 -0.66 -3.05
C TYR A 54 0.13 -0.70 -1.53
N GLU A 55 1.23 -0.46 -0.80
CA GLU A 55 1.23 -0.43 0.66
C GLU A 55 0.82 0.94 1.20
N CYS A 56 -0.32 0.97 1.90
CA CYS A 56 -0.86 2.18 2.50
C CYS A 56 -0.81 2.09 4.02
N PHE A 57 0.00 2.97 4.63
CA PHE A 57 0.14 3.11 6.09
C PHE A 57 -0.79 4.19 6.65
N GLU A 58 -1.19 5.13 5.80
CA GLU A 58 -2.03 6.27 6.12
C GLU A 58 -3.19 6.37 5.13
N ILE A 59 -4.31 6.94 5.60
CA ILE A 59 -5.50 7.15 4.76
C ILE A 59 -5.16 7.98 3.52
N GLY A 60 -4.32 9.02 3.67
CA GLY A 60 -3.89 9.87 2.56
C GLY A 60 -3.00 9.18 1.52
N HIS A 61 -2.37 8.05 1.87
CA HIS A 61 -1.58 7.27 0.92
C HIS A 61 -2.45 6.66 -0.18
N LEU A 62 -3.65 6.19 0.19
CA LEU A 62 -4.61 5.62 -0.77
C LEU A 62 -5.04 6.66 -1.80
N ASP A 63 -5.46 7.85 -1.35
CA ASP A 63 -5.86 8.94 -2.25
C ASP A 63 -4.70 9.35 -3.17
N THR A 64 -3.50 9.49 -2.60
CA THR A 64 -2.29 9.85 -3.34
C THR A 64 -2.01 8.88 -4.48
N VAL A 65 -1.95 7.56 -4.20
CA VAL A 65 -1.60 6.58 -5.22
C VAL A 65 -2.70 6.39 -6.27
N VAL A 66 -3.97 6.49 -5.89
CA VAL A 66 -5.09 6.46 -6.84
C VAL A 66 -5.02 7.65 -7.80
N ASN A 67 -4.72 8.85 -7.28
CA ASN A 67 -4.54 10.04 -8.11
C ASN A 67 -3.33 9.92 -9.04
N MET A 68 -2.22 9.33 -8.58
CA MET A 68 -1.05 9.05 -9.42
C MET A 68 -1.36 8.03 -10.52
N ALA A 69 -2.10 6.97 -10.21
CA ALA A 69 -2.54 5.97 -11.18
C ALA A 69 -3.45 6.59 -12.26
N ASN A 70 -4.38 7.46 -11.86
CA ASN A 70 -5.25 8.20 -12.80
C ASN A 70 -4.47 9.13 -13.75
N LYS A 71 -3.29 9.60 -13.32
CA LYS A 71 -2.38 10.41 -14.14
C LYS A 71 -1.40 9.57 -14.98
N GLY A 72 -1.40 8.25 -14.82
CA GLY A 72 -0.44 7.35 -15.49
C GLY A 72 0.98 7.43 -14.93
N GLU A 73 1.15 7.92 -13.72
CA GLU A 73 2.46 8.04 -13.05
C GLU A 73 2.89 6.72 -12.38
N VAL A 74 1.92 5.86 -12.07
CA VAL A 74 2.12 4.50 -11.56
C VAL A 74 1.14 3.54 -12.25
N PRO A 75 1.36 2.21 -12.21
CA PRO A 75 0.43 1.25 -12.80
C PRO A 75 -1.01 1.43 -12.30
N GLY A 76 -1.97 1.43 -13.20
CA GLY A 76 -3.40 1.61 -12.90
C GLY A 76 -4.14 0.31 -12.63
N ALA A 77 -5.46 0.37 -12.83
CA ALA A 77 -6.37 -0.77 -12.60
C ALA A 77 -6.04 -2.00 -13.46
N PRO A 78 -6.28 -3.23 -12.94
CA PRO A 78 -6.77 -3.53 -11.61
C PRO A 78 -5.67 -3.37 -10.55
N MET A 79 -5.97 -2.61 -9.48
CA MET A 79 -5.00 -2.33 -8.42
C MET A 79 -5.07 -3.38 -7.29
N GLN A 80 -3.93 -3.63 -6.65
CA GLN A 80 -3.83 -4.45 -5.45
C GLN A 80 -3.33 -3.59 -4.31
N PHE A 81 -4.09 -3.54 -3.21
CA PHE A 81 -3.71 -2.78 -2.02
C PHE A 81 -3.31 -3.69 -0.87
N ASN A 82 -2.37 -3.24 -0.05
CA ASN A 82 -2.12 -3.77 1.28
C ASN A 82 -2.26 -2.64 2.30
N PHE A 83 -3.24 -2.73 3.20
CA PHE A 83 -3.43 -1.75 4.27
C PHE A 83 -2.61 -2.16 5.49
N VAL A 84 -1.52 -1.45 5.75
CA VAL A 84 -0.63 -1.72 6.89
C VAL A 84 -1.07 -0.85 8.06
N LEU A 85 -1.74 -1.45 9.03
CA LEU A 85 -2.37 -0.74 10.14
C LEU A 85 -1.72 -1.05 11.50
N GLY A 86 -1.64 -0.05 12.36
CA GLY A 86 -1.12 -0.19 13.72
C GLY A 86 0.36 0.04 13.88
N VAL A 87 1.05 0.49 12.83
CA VAL A 87 2.42 1.01 12.95
C VAL A 87 2.38 2.27 13.82
N SER A 88 3.33 2.40 14.74
CA SER A 88 3.43 3.60 15.59
C SER A 88 3.67 4.85 14.75
N GLY A 89 2.79 5.81 14.85
CA GLY A 89 2.81 7.05 14.07
C GLY A 89 1.99 7.02 12.78
N CYS A 90 1.33 5.87 12.47
CA CYS A 90 0.47 5.70 11.29
C CYS A 90 -0.99 5.42 11.68
N THR A 91 -1.82 5.09 10.69
CA THR A 91 -3.25 4.81 10.88
C THR A 91 -3.45 3.67 11.90
N PRO A 92 -4.23 3.91 12.97
CA PRO A 92 -4.52 2.88 13.97
C PRO A 92 -5.25 1.69 13.37
N ALA A 93 -4.89 0.49 13.86
CA ALA A 93 -5.53 -0.75 13.48
C ALA A 93 -6.91 -0.87 14.15
N THR A 94 -7.94 -0.32 13.53
CA THR A 94 -9.34 -0.43 13.93
C THR A 94 -10.21 -0.92 12.77
N VAL A 95 -11.29 -1.65 13.07
CA VAL A 95 -12.24 -2.12 12.05
C VAL A 95 -12.80 -0.93 11.25
N GLY A 96 -13.07 0.19 11.93
CA GLY A 96 -13.59 1.40 11.28
C GLY A 96 -12.63 2.00 10.26
N ASN A 97 -11.32 2.03 10.56
CA ASN A 97 -10.31 2.51 9.61
C ASN A 97 -10.17 1.58 8.40
N LEU A 98 -10.20 0.27 8.62
CA LEU A 98 -10.16 -0.70 7.53
C LEU A 98 -11.42 -0.59 6.65
N ASP A 99 -12.61 -0.54 7.24
CA ASP A 99 -13.87 -0.39 6.52
C ASP A 99 -13.89 0.89 5.67
N TYR A 100 -13.38 1.99 6.23
CA TYR A 100 -13.23 3.24 5.50
C TYR A 100 -12.33 3.07 4.27
N LEU A 101 -11.12 2.52 4.45
CA LEU A 101 -10.14 2.33 3.37
C LEU A 101 -10.68 1.42 2.26
N VAL A 102 -11.30 0.30 2.62
CA VAL A 102 -11.86 -0.65 1.65
C VAL A 102 -12.97 -0.03 0.79
N LYS A 103 -13.75 0.88 1.37
CA LYS A 103 -14.80 1.60 0.64
C LYS A 103 -14.27 2.65 -0.33
N GLN A 104 -13.00 3.06 -0.21
CA GLN A 104 -12.38 4.08 -1.06
C GLN A 104 -11.60 3.50 -2.23
N ILE A 105 -11.32 2.19 -2.27
CA ILE A 105 -10.56 1.60 -3.39
C ILE A 105 -11.34 1.63 -4.70
N PRO A 106 -10.66 1.81 -5.84
CA PRO A 106 -11.29 1.77 -7.15
C PRO A 106 -11.99 0.43 -7.42
N ALA A 107 -13.08 0.46 -8.16
CA ALA A 107 -13.81 -0.74 -8.54
C ALA A 107 -12.90 -1.76 -9.25
N GLY A 108 -13.05 -3.04 -8.91
CA GLY A 108 -12.23 -4.12 -9.45
C GLY A 108 -10.86 -4.29 -8.79
N SER A 109 -10.53 -3.46 -7.80
CA SER A 109 -9.32 -3.63 -6.98
C SER A 109 -9.48 -4.80 -6.00
N THR A 110 -8.34 -5.38 -5.64
CA THR A 110 -8.22 -6.37 -4.55
C THR A 110 -7.45 -5.77 -3.39
N TRP A 111 -7.59 -6.33 -2.20
CA TRP A 111 -6.91 -5.82 -1.03
C TRP A 111 -6.55 -6.91 -0.02
N THR A 112 -5.50 -6.64 0.72
CA THR A 112 -5.06 -7.37 1.91
C THR A 112 -4.92 -6.40 3.07
N VAL A 113 -4.79 -6.90 4.29
CA VAL A 113 -4.50 -6.08 5.47
C VAL A 113 -3.40 -6.70 6.30
N THR A 114 -2.44 -5.87 6.70
CA THR A 114 -1.38 -6.22 7.62
C THR A 114 -1.59 -5.50 8.95
N GLY A 115 -1.82 -6.25 10.03
CA GLY A 115 -1.87 -5.70 11.39
C GLY A 115 -0.51 -5.74 12.04
N VAL A 116 -0.02 -4.60 12.55
CA VAL A 116 1.29 -4.51 13.22
C VAL A 116 1.14 -4.46 14.73
N GLY A 117 2.03 -5.14 15.45
CA GLY A 117 2.09 -5.16 16.89
C GLY A 117 0.91 -5.89 17.53
N ARG A 118 0.36 -5.33 18.61
CA ARG A 118 -0.79 -5.93 19.33
C ARG A 118 -2.07 -5.97 18.51
N ALA A 119 -2.13 -5.25 17.41
CA ALA A 119 -3.26 -5.22 16.50
C ALA A 119 -3.30 -6.42 15.55
N ALA A 120 -2.23 -7.18 15.43
CA ALA A 120 -2.16 -8.35 14.55
C ALA A 120 -3.16 -9.47 14.93
N CYS A 121 -3.55 -9.55 16.19
CA CYS A 121 -4.36 -10.65 16.72
C CYS A 121 -5.88 -10.42 16.79
N PRO A 122 -6.39 -9.19 17.06
CA PRO A 122 -7.84 -8.98 17.27
C PRO A 122 -8.70 -8.97 15.99
N TRP A 123 -8.09 -8.92 14.81
CA TRP A 123 -8.80 -8.73 13.54
C TRP A 123 -9.45 -10.00 13.01
N TRP A 124 -8.76 -11.12 13.23
CA TRP A 124 -9.06 -12.39 12.60
C TRP A 124 -10.50 -12.92 12.80
N PRO A 125 -11.16 -12.71 13.96
CA PRO A 125 -12.51 -13.25 14.14
C PRO A 125 -13.64 -12.28 13.75
N ARG A 126 -13.37 -11.00 13.43
CA ARG A 126 -14.39 -9.94 13.38
C ARG A 126 -14.51 -9.18 12.07
N ALA A 127 -13.64 -9.38 11.12
CA ALA A 127 -13.65 -8.59 9.91
C ALA A 127 -14.22 -9.34 8.71
N THR A 128 -15.52 -9.34 8.59
CA THR A 128 -16.19 -9.39 7.30
C THR A 128 -16.50 -7.95 6.92
N VAL A 129 -15.71 -7.37 6.03
CA VAL A 129 -16.04 -6.10 5.38
C VAL A 129 -16.68 -6.46 4.05
N ASP A 130 -17.90 -6.00 3.81
CA ASP A 130 -18.70 -6.26 2.60
C ASP A 130 -18.85 -7.75 2.22
N GLY A 131 -18.93 -8.66 3.20
CA GLY A 131 -19.15 -10.08 2.93
C GLY A 131 -17.94 -10.82 2.33
N ARG A 132 -16.77 -10.19 2.29
CA ARG A 132 -15.52 -10.81 1.85
C ARG A 132 -14.67 -11.19 3.05
N ALA A 133 -14.29 -12.47 3.14
CA ALA A 133 -13.37 -12.94 4.16
C ALA A 133 -11.98 -12.35 3.93
N MET A 134 -11.35 -11.88 5.00
CA MET A 134 -9.92 -11.58 4.98
C MET A 134 -9.14 -12.89 4.94
N VAL A 135 -8.17 -12.97 4.09
CA VAL A 135 -7.16 -14.06 4.06
C VAL A 135 -5.86 -13.50 4.61
#